data_42fe7d5e7ef789f5531ee9cd9c46d34e
#
_entry.id   42fe7d5e7ef789f5531ee9cd9c46d34e
#
_cell.length_a   1.000
_cell.length_b   1.000
_cell.length_c   1.000
_cell.angle_alpha   90.00
_cell.angle_beta   90.00
_cell.angle_gamma   90.00
#
_symmetry.space_group_name_H-M   'P 1'
#
loop_
_entity.id
_entity.type
_entity.pdbx_description
1 polymer ?
#
loop_
_entity_poly.entity_id
_entity_poly.type
_entity_poly.pdbx_seq_one_letter_code
_entity_poly.pdbx_strand_id
1 'polypeptide(L)'
;MTGLSLALANLKPGTGKTTSAVWLAHVFSRAGNSVLLVDADPSGSALEWSDLAAMDPRLTPQQAFPFRIVALPSRELHRRLPEIARDDDVVIIDTPQIEDHAAIARSALRYADEIVIPCAPNPIEVNRTTPTRDEIAEVEPIRDSPARSAILLNRCITRAHSISDARQALRDLGYDVLGTTVPRLEVYAQSFGMPIPDTGSDVWLSVARELISRCAPPCQVRS
;
A
#
# COMPACT_ATOMS: atom_id res chain seq x y z
N MET A 1 8.51 -17.65 6.58
CA MET A 1 8.97 -16.29 6.16
C MET A 1 7.92 -15.78 5.19
N THR A 2 7.41 -14.57 5.40
CA THR A 2 6.49 -13.89 4.46
C THR A 2 7.15 -13.79 3.08
N GLY A 3 6.40 -14.04 2.02
CA GLY A 3 6.91 -13.96 0.65
C GLY A 3 7.14 -12.52 0.17
N LEU A 4 6.28 -11.57 0.58
CA LEU A 4 6.35 -10.16 0.21
C LEU A 4 5.74 -9.29 1.31
N SER A 5 6.46 -8.28 1.76
CA SER A 5 5.93 -7.27 2.68
C SER A 5 5.95 -5.87 2.04
N LEU A 6 4.78 -5.21 2.04
CA LEU A 6 4.56 -3.89 1.44
C LEU A 6 4.15 -2.87 2.51
N ALA A 7 4.67 -1.65 2.48
CA ALA A 7 4.14 -0.53 3.25
C ALA A 7 3.65 0.58 2.32
N LEU A 8 2.41 1.01 2.49
CA LEU A 8 1.85 2.20 1.82
C LEU A 8 2.15 3.41 2.68
N ALA A 9 3.10 4.24 2.28
CA ALA A 9 3.59 5.35 3.11
C ALA A 9 3.53 6.70 2.39
N ASN A 10 3.19 7.74 3.11
CA ASN A 10 3.30 9.13 2.66
C ASN A 10 3.31 10.07 3.87
N LEU A 11 3.94 11.23 3.73
CA LEU A 11 4.00 12.25 4.78
C LEU A 11 2.61 12.72 5.18
N LYS A 12 1.73 12.94 4.20
CA LYS A 12 0.43 13.62 4.34
C LYS A 12 -0.76 12.65 4.31
N PRO A 13 -1.90 13.04 4.91
CA PRO A 13 -3.16 12.33 4.75
C PRO A 13 -3.74 12.51 3.33
N GLY A 14 -4.76 11.71 2.99
CA GLY A 14 -5.53 11.86 1.76
C GLY A 14 -4.80 11.49 0.47
N THR A 15 -3.63 10.86 0.52
CA THR A 15 -2.85 10.46 -0.68
C THR A 15 -3.32 9.14 -1.28
N GLY A 16 -4.23 8.42 -0.63
CA GLY A 16 -4.78 7.15 -1.10
C GLY A 16 -4.07 5.91 -0.57
N LYS A 17 -3.34 6.00 0.56
CA LYS A 17 -2.68 4.85 1.21
C LYS A 17 -3.66 3.72 1.50
N THR A 18 -4.68 3.98 2.30
CA THR A 18 -5.71 2.99 2.68
C THR A 18 -6.39 2.37 1.47
N THR A 19 -6.84 3.19 0.51
CA THR A 19 -7.44 2.69 -0.72
C THR A 19 -6.48 1.77 -1.47
N SER A 20 -5.22 2.16 -1.63
CA SER A 20 -4.20 1.35 -2.30
C SER A 20 -3.94 0.04 -1.54
N ALA A 21 -3.86 0.08 -0.21
CA ALA A 21 -3.62 -1.08 0.63
C ALA A 21 -4.75 -2.11 0.50
N VAL A 22 -6.00 -1.67 0.61
CA VAL A 22 -7.19 -2.53 0.52
C VAL A 22 -7.31 -3.14 -0.89
N TRP A 23 -7.16 -2.35 -1.95
CA TRP A 23 -7.23 -2.86 -3.32
C TRP A 23 -6.09 -3.83 -3.68
N LEU A 24 -4.86 -3.57 -3.21
CA LEU A 24 -3.74 -4.51 -3.37
C LEU A 24 -4.00 -5.80 -2.61
N ALA A 25 -4.48 -5.74 -1.35
CA ALA A 25 -4.83 -6.91 -0.58
C ALA A 25 -5.89 -7.77 -1.29
N HIS A 26 -6.91 -7.12 -1.87
CA HIS A 26 -7.94 -7.78 -2.65
C HIS A 26 -7.38 -8.53 -3.86
N VAL A 27 -6.56 -7.89 -4.69
CA VAL A 27 -6.06 -8.54 -5.92
C VAL A 27 -5.04 -9.64 -5.61
N PHE A 28 -4.22 -9.51 -4.57
CA PHE A 28 -3.33 -10.58 -4.10
C PHE A 28 -4.14 -11.78 -3.59
N SER A 29 -5.17 -11.55 -2.79
CA SER A 29 -6.05 -12.61 -2.31
C SER A 29 -6.79 -13.30 -3.44
N ARG A 30 -7.30 -12.55 -4.42
CA ARG A 30 -7.94 -13.10 -5.63
C ARG A 30 -6.98 -13.92 -6.49
N ALA A 31 -5.68 -13.62 -6.45
CA ALA A 31 -4.63 -14.43 -7.09
C ALA A 31 -4.29 -15.71 -6.31
N GLY A 32 -4.93 -15.95 -5.16
CA GLY A 32 -4.79 -17.17 -4.35
C GLY A 32 -3.67 -17.11 -3.32
N ASN A 33 -3.18 -15.91 -2.97
CA ASN A 33 -2.25 -15.73 -1.86
C ASN A 33 -3.00 -15.62 -0.52
N SER A 34 -2.38 -16.10 0.56
CA SER A 34 -2.76 -15.73 1.91
C SER A 34 -2.28 -14.30 2.18
N VAL A 35 -3.19 -13.40 2.53
CA VAL A 35 -2.90 -11.97 2.67
C VAL A 35 -3.28 -11.48 4.05
N LEU A 36 -2.34 -10.77 4.69
CA LEU A 36 -2.58 -9.99 5.88
C LEU A 36 -2.51 -8.50 5.55
N LEU A 37 -3.62 -7.80 5.72
CA LEU A 37 -3.64 -6.33 5.75
C LEU A 37 -3.51 -5.85 7.19
N VAL A 38 -2.49 -5.05 7.45
CA VAL A 38 -2.23 -4.45 8.77
C VAL A 38 -2.66 -2.99 8.73
N ASP A 39 -3.68 -2.68 9.48
CA ASP A 39 -4.08 -1.29 9.73
C ASP A 39 -3.22 -0.72 10.86
N ALA A 40 -2.18 0.02 10.48
CA ALA A 40 -1.27 0.67 11.41
C ALA A 40 -1.66 2.13 11.70
N ASP A 41 -2.70 2.65 11.04
CA ASP A 41 -3.21 4.00 11.31
C ASP A 41 -4.10 3.97 12.56
N PRO A 42 -3.85 4.83 13.57
CA PRO A 42 -4.75 4.97 14.72
C PRO A 42 -6.20 5.34 14.36
N SER A 43 -6.44 5.91 13.16
CA SER A 43 -7.79 6.18 12.66
C SER A 43 -8.59 4.92 12.35
N GLY A 44 -7.91 3.78 12.07
CA GLY A 44 -8.55 2.49 11.86
C GLY A 44 -9.37 2.38 10.57
N SER A 45 -9.07 3.18 9.55
CA SER A 45 -9.92 3.30 8.36
C SER A 45 -9.99 2.01 7.53
N ALA A 46 -8.92 1.21 7.49
CA ALA A 46 -8.94 -0.05 6.74
C ALA A 46 -9.76 -1.12 7.50
N LEU A 47 -9.67 -1.17 8.82
CA LEU A 47 -10.50 -2.05 9.65
C LEU A 47 -11.97 -1.66 9.58
N GLU A 48 -12.28 -0.36 9.74
CA GLU A 48 -13.65 0.15 9.61
C GLU A 48 -14.28 -0.20 8.25
N TRP A 49 -13.50 -0.10 7.17
CA TRP A 49 -13.96 -0.51 5.84
C TRP A 49 -14.38 -1.97 5.82
N SER A 50 -13.57 -2.86 6.39
CA SER A 50 -13.87 -4.29 6.48
C SER A 50 -15.15 -4.57 7.28
N ASP A 51 -15.30 -3.89 8.43
CA ASP A 51 -16.46 -4.05 9.30
C ASP A 51 -17.75 -3.61 8.61
N LEU A 52 -17.72 -2.46 7.93
CA LEU A 52 -18.86 -1.96 7.15
C LEU A 52 -19.21 -2.88 5.99
N ALA A 53 -18.23 -3.35 5.23
CA ALA A 53 -18.45 -4.27 4.12
C ALA A 53 -19.04 -5.62 4.59
N ALA A 54 -18.67 -6.09 5.78
CA ALA A 54 -19.21 -7.31 6.36
C ALA A 54 -20.67 -7.18 6.83
N MET A 55 -21.22 -5.96 6.90
CA MET A 55 -22.65 -5.73 7.21
C MET A 55 -23.59 -6.04 6.04
N ASP A 56 -23.09 -6.32 4.84
CA ASP A 56 -23.94 -6.74 3.72
C ASP A 56 -24.52 -8.14 4.00
N PRO A 57 -25.85 -8.26 4.24
CA PRO A 57 -26.48 -9.52 4.63
C PRO A 57 -26.48 -10.58 3.53
N ARG A 58 -26.10 -10.21 2.31
CA ARG A 58 -26.03 -11.11 1.16
C ARG A 58 -24.68 -11.84 1.07
N LEU A 59 -23.70 -11.44 1.85
CA LEU A 59 -22.32 -11.93 1.81
C LEU A 59 -21.90 -12.49 3.17
N THR A 60 -21.04 -13.49 3.14
CA THR A 60 -20.25 -13.84 4.34
C THR A 60 -19.12 -12.83 4.52
N PRO A 61 -18.57 -12.64 5.73
CA PRO A 61 -17.42 -11.77 5.95
C PRO A 61 -16.24 -12.07 5.00
N GLN A 62 -15.98 -13.36 4.71
CA GLN A 62 -14.94 -13.80 3.80
C GLN A 62 -15.23 -13.48 2.32
N GLN A 63 -16.50 -13.36 1.95
CA GLN A 63 -16.88 -12.91 0.60
C GLN A 63 -16.77 -11.39 0.47
N ALA A 64 -17.06 -10.66 1.54
CA ALA A 64 -16.94 -9.20 1.57
C ALA A 64 -15.46 -8.76 1.56
N PHE A 65 -14.63 -9.42 2.39
CA PHE A 65 -13.19 -9.18 2.51
C PHE A 65 -12.44 -10.53 2.54
N PRO A 66 -11.90 -10.99 1.41
CA PRO A 66 -11.32 -12.33 1.29
C PRO A 66 -9.88 -12.43 1.83
N PHE A 67 -9.48 -11.56 2.73
CA PHE A 67 -8.16 -11.53 3.38
C PHE A 67 -8.28 -11.16 4.85
N ARG A 68 -7.23 -11.48 5.62
CA ARG A 68 -7.17 -11.11 7.04
C ARG A 68 -6.86 -9.62 7.19
N ILE A 69 -7.45 -9.00 8.20
CA ILE A 69 -7.11 -7.64 8.61
C ILE A 69 -6.87 -7.58 10.11
N VAL A 70 -5.87 -6.82 10.52
CA VAL A 70 -5.48 -6.63 11.93
C VAL A 70 -5.16 -5.16 12.18
N ALA A 71 -5.75 -4.58 13.21
CA ALA A 71 -5.33 -3.27 13.72
C ALA A 71 -4.04 -3.42 14.56
N LEU A 72 -2.97 -2.73 14.15
CA LEU A 72 -1.70 -2.72 14.87
C LEU A 72 -1.03 -1.34 14.86
N PRO A 73 -1.67 -0.29 15.43
CA PRO A 73 -1.09 1.05 15.51
C PRO A 73 -0.01 1.11 16.61
N SER A 74 1.15 0.47 16.36
CA SER A 74 2.18 0.26 17.38
C SER A 74 3.56 0.69 16.90
N ARG A 75 4.30 1.38 17.78
CA ARG A 75 5.73 1.70 17.58
C ARG A 75 6.61 0.45 17.52
N GLU A 76 6.12 -0.68 18.02
CA GLU A 76 6.79 -1.99 18.03
C GLU A 76 6.24 -2.93 16.93
N LEU A 77 5.57 -2.39 15.90
CA LEU A 77 4.97 -3.16 14.81
C LEU A 77 6.00 -4.13 14.20
N HIS A 78 7.20 -3.64 13.85
CA HIS A 78 8.26 -4.46 13.23
C HIS A 78 8.70 -5.67 14.07
N ARG A 79 8.53 -5.62 15.40
CA ARG A 79 8.85 -6.74 16.30
C ARG A 79 7.71 -7.73 16.44
N ARG A 80 6.47 -7.26 16.38
CA ARG A 80 5.27 -8.08 16.59
C ARG A 80 4.79 -8.76 15.32
N LEU A 81 5.00 -8.11 14.20
CA LEU A 81 4.45 -8.54 12.91
C LEU A 81 5.02 -9.88 12.40
N PRO A 82 6.32 -10.23 12.59
CA PRO A 82 6.84 -11.53 12.18
C PRO A 82 6.10 -12.74 12.77
N GLU A 83 5.57 -12.61 13.99
CA GLU A 83 4.79 -13.68 14.62
C GLU A 83 3.34 -13.70 14.12
N ILE A 84 2.72 -12.52 13.96
CA ILE A 84 1.34 -12.36 13.49
C ILE A 84 1.18 -12.82 12.03
N ALA A 85 2.18 -12.54 11.20
CA ALA A 85 2.19 -12.77 9.75
C ALA A 85 2.89 -14.07 9.33
N ARG A 86 3.11 -15.01 10.27
CA ARG A 86 3.92 -16.23 10.04
C ARG A 86 3.46 -17.04 8.84
N ASP A 87 2.16 -17.14 8.63
CA ASP A 87 1.52 -18.03 7.66
C ASP A 87 0.98 -17.28 6.43
N ASP A 88 1.30 -15.97 6.31
CA ASP A 88 0.82 -15.16 5.20
C ASP A 88 1.90 -15.04 4.10
N ASP A 89 1.48 -15.19 2.83
CA ASP A 89 2.33 -15.03 1.65
C ASP A 89 2.64 -13.54 1.41
N VAL A 90 1.64 -12.68 1.66
CA VAL A 90 1.74 -11.24 1.44
C VAL A 90 1.28 -10.48 2.68
N VAL A 91 2.09 -9.53 3.13
CA VAL A 91 1.76 -8.59 4.19
C VAL A 91 1.69 -7.19 3.61
N ILE A 92 0.57 -6.51 3.81
CA ILE A 92 0.38 -5.13 3.37
C ILE A 92 0.13 -4.26 4.60
N ILE A 93 0.87 -3.18 4.74
CA ILE A 93 0.76 -2.29 5.89
C ILE A 93 0.22 -0.94 5.41
N ASP A 94 -1.00 -0.61 5.84
CA ASP A 94 -1.54 0.73 5.72
C ASP A 94 -0.99 1.59 6.85
N THR A 95 -0.09 2.53 6.52
CA THR A 95 0.58 3.35 7.52
C THR A 95 -0.20 4.64 7.80
N PRO A 96 -0.11 5.19 9.02
CA PRO A 96 -0.58 6.54 9.26
C PRO A 96 0.21 7.56 8.44
N GLN A 97 -0.28 8.80 8.41
CA GLN A 97 0.56 9.90 7.93
C GLN A 97 1.80 10.06 8.81
N ILE A 98 2.96 10.17 8.17
CA ILE A 98 4.24 10.23 8.88
C ILE A 98 4.32 11.50 9.75
N GLU A 99 3.75 12.60 9.29
CA GLU A 99 3.77 13.90 9.97
C GLU A 99 3.21 13.82 11.40
N ASP A 100 2.13 13.07 11.63
CA ASP A 100 1.46 13.00 12.93
C ASP A 100 1.87 11.77 13.75
N HIS A 101 2.27 10.69 13.07
CA HIS A 101 2.54 9.39 13.71
C HIS A 101 3.86 8.76 13.25
N ALA A 102 4.94 9.56 13.17
CA ALA A 102 6.25 9.12 12.66
C ALA A 102 6.76 7.81 13.29
N ALA A 103 6.61 7.64 14.61
CA ALA A 103 7.12 6.45 15.30
C ALA A 103 6.41 5.15 14.86
N ILE A 104 5.12 5.19 14.55
CA ILE A 104 4.36 4.04 14.04
C ILE A 104 4.74 3.81 12.58
N ALA A 105 4.75 4.85 11.76
CA ALA A 105 5.12 4.78 10.35
C ALA A 105 6.55 4.23 10.18
N ARG A 106 7.55 4.75 10.91
CA ARG A 106 8.94 4.26 10.90
C ARG A 106 9.02 2.77 11.29
N SER A 107 8.18 2.31 12.24
CA SER A 107 8.13 0.89 12.60
C SER A 107 7.62 0.03 11.43
N ALA A 108 6.61 0.49 10.71
CA ALA A 108 6.13 -0.17 9.50
C ALA A 108 7.18 -0.18 8.38
N LEU A 109 7.83 0.97 8.13
CA LEU A 109 8.92 1.10 7.16
C LEU A 109 10.10 0.17 7.48
N ARG A 110 10.36 -0.10 8.75
CA ARG A 110 11.41 -1.04 9.20
C ARG A 110 11.13 -2.48 8.78
N TYR A 111 9.88 -2.87 8.75
CA TYR A 111 9.46 -4.24 8.45
C TYR A 111 9.35 -4.51 6.94
N ALA A 112 8.82 -3.56 6.18
CA ALA A 112 8.45 -3.77 4.78
C ALA A 112 9.67 -3.94 3.85
N ASP A 113 9.62 -4.89 2.91
CA ASP A 113 10.62 -5.09 1.85
C ASP A 113 10.46 -4.08 0.72
N GLU A 114 9.24 -3.65 0.45
CA GLU A 114 8.91 -2.66 -0.56
C GLU A 114 8.05 -1.54 0.04
N ILE A 115 8.43 -0.29 -0.18
CA ILE A 115 7.71 0.88 0.29
C ILE A 115 7.07 1.56 -0.92
N VAL A 116 5.75 1.54 -0.97
CA VAL A 116 4.96 2.16 -2.05
C VAL A 116 4.50 3.54 -1.59
N ILE A 117 4.82 4.57 -2.36
CA ILE A 117 4.47 5.96 -2.06
C ILE A 117 3.40 6.42 -3.06
N PRO A 118 2.11 6.40 -2.69
CA PRO A 118 1.04 6.93 -3.54
C PRO A 118 1.20 8.44 -3.73
N CYS A 119 1.22 8.90 -4.98
CA CYS A 119 1.41 10.31 -5.33
C CYS A 119 0.48 10.69 -6.48
N ALA A 120 -0.29 11.77 -6.36
CA ALA A 120 -1.05 12.31 -7.49
C ALA A 120 -0.12 13.08 -8.45
N PRO A 121 -0.38 13.05 -9.78
CA PRO A 121 0.45 13.70 -10.78
C PRO A 121 0.22 15.22 -10.83
N ASN A 122 0.59 15.90 -9.74
CA ASN A 122 0.56 17.37 -9.67
C ASN A 122 1.80 17.89 -8.91
N PRO A 123 2.26 19.13 -9.18
CA PRO A 123 3.51 19.65 -8.62
C PRO A 123 3.56 19.66 -7.08
N ILE A 124 2.43 19.91 -6.41
CA ILE A 124 2.37 19.97 -4.94
C ILE A 124 2.63 18.59 -4.34
N GLU A 125 1.99 17.55 -4.88
CA GLU A 125 2.18 16.18 -4.41
C GLU A 125 3.59 15.66 -4.72
N VAL A 126 4.13 15.96 -5.91
CA VAL A 126 5.50 15.61 -6.29
C VAL A 126 6.51 16.24 -5.31
N ASN A 127 6.39 17.52 -4.98
CA ASN A 127 7.28 18.17 -4.02
C ASN A 127 7.18 17.56 -2.60
N ARG A 128 6.02 17.03 -2.22
CA ARG A 128 5.78 16.40 -0.92
C ARG A 128 6.34 14.97 -0.80
N THR A 129 6.88 14.40 -1.87
CA THR A 129 7.52 13.08 -1.80
C THR A 129 8.88 13.14 -1.12
N THR A 130 9.61 14.26 -1.21
CA THR A 130 10.95 14.41 -0.64
C THR A 130 11.00 14.14 0.86
N PRO A 131 10.15 14.74 1.71
CA PRO A 131 10.15 14.41 3.14
C PRO A 131 9.81 12.94 3.44
N THR A 132 8.99 12.29 2.61
CA THR A 132 8.72 10.86 2.76
C THR A 132 9.99 10.03 2.50
N ARG A 133 10.79 10.40 1.50
CA ARG A 133 12.08 9.77 1.21
C ARG A 133 13.07 9.97 2.36
N ASP A 134 13.12 11.15 2.94
CA ASP A 134 14.01 11.45 4.06
C ASP A 134 13.67 10.55 5.25
N GLU A 135 12.40 10.34 5.55
CA GLU A 135 11.95 9.41 6.59
C GLU A 135 12.32 7.93 6.29
N ILE A 136 12.26 7.51 5.02
CA ILE A 136 12.73 6.18 4.61
C ILE A 136 14.23 6.07 4.83
N ALA A 137 15.00 7.08 4.45
CA ALA A 137 16.45 7.11 4.62
C ALA A 137 16.89 7.09 6.09
N GLU A 138 16.12 7.72 6.98
CA GLU A 138 16.38 7.66 8.43
C GLU A 138 16.20 6.26 9.04
N VAL A 139 15.30 5.47 8.45
CA VAL A 139 15.03 4.10 8.93
C VAL A 139 16.02 3.08 8.36
N GLU A 140 16.59 3.33 7.19
CA GLU A 140 17.47 2.38 6.48
C GLU A 140 18.63 1.83 7.33
N PRO A 141 19.39 2.64 8.13
CA PRO A 141 20.52 2.14 8.92
C PRO A 141 20.12 1.16 10.05
N ILE A 142 18.85 1.12 10.42
CA ILE A 142 18.36 0.29 11.54
C ILE A 142 17.52 -0.89 11.06
N ARG A 143 17.53 -1.18 9.76
CA ARG A 143 16.85 -2.33 9.14
C ARG A 143 17.74 -3.56 9.13
N ASP A 144 17.12 -4.72 9.13
CA ASP A 144 17.82 -6.01 8.99
C ASP A 144 18.20 -6.29 7.53
N SER A 145 17.45 -5.73 6.58
CA SER A 145 17.70 -5.83 5.13
C SER A 145 17.28 -4.53 4.43
N PRO A 146 17.93 -4.13 3.32
CA PRO A 146 17.55 -2.95 2.56
C PRO A 146 16.12 -3.04 2.03
N ALA A 147 15.37 -1.94 2.13
CA ALA A 147 14.08 -1.81 1.47
C ALA A 147 14.22 -1.22 0.07
N ARG A 148 13.33 -1.61 -0.82
CA ARG A 148 13.09 -0.85 -2.04
C ARG A 148 11.97 0.14 -1.81
N SER A 149 11.98 1.22 -2.59
CA SER A 149 10.86 2.15 -2.59
C SER A 149 10.48 2.53 -4.01
N ALA A 150 9.19 2.78 -4.24
CA ALA A 150 8.70 3.25 -5.53
C ALA A 150 7.50 4.18 -5.36
N ILE A 151 7.41 5.13 -6.27
CA ILE A 151 6.24 6.00 -6.41
C ILE A 151 5.17 5.26 -7.22
N LEU A 152 3.95 5.21 -6.69
CA LEU A 152 2.74 4.83 -7.42
C LEU A 152 1.98 6.10 -7.81
N LEU A 153 2.00 6.46 -9.10
CA LEU A 153 1.17 7.56 -9.60
C LEU A 153 -0.30 7.16 -9.48
N ASN A 154 -1.03 7.86 -8.61
CA ASN A 154 -2.40 7.57 -8.23
C ASN A 154 -3.33 8.74 -8.59
N ARG A 155 -4.64 8.48 -8.69
CA ARG A 155 -5.66 9.47 -9.05
C ARG A 155 -5.36 10.20 -10.37
N CYS A 156 -4.79 9.47 -11.33
CA CYS A 156 -4.40 9.98 -12.63
C CYS A 156 -5.63 10.28 -13.51
N ILE A 157 -5.66 11.44 -14.14
CA ILE A 157 -6.65 11.74 -15.19
C ILE A 157 -6.13 11.09 -16.49
N THR A 158 -6.87 10.17 -17.05
CA THR A 158 -6.48 9.43 -18.25
C THR A 158 -6.08 10.37 -19.38
N ARG A 159 -4.95 10.09 -20.02
CA ARG A 159 -4.39 10.88 -21.13
C ARG A 159 -3.96 12.32 -20.78
N ALA A 160 -3.86 12.68 -19.50
CA ALA A 160 -3.33 13.99 -19.11
C ALA A 160 -1.80 14.04 -19.25
N HIS A 161 -1.26 15.12 -19.81
CA HIS A 161 0.18 15.36 -19.88
C HIS A 161 0.84 15.40 -18.49
N SER A 162 0.08 15.79 -17.46
CA SER A 162 0.57 15.82 -16.07
C SER A 162 1.13 14.48 -15.59
N ILE A 163 0.72 13.33 -16.16
CA ILE A 163 1.25 12.01 -15.81
C ILE A 163 2.72 11.88 -16.28
N SER A 164 2.99 12.24 -17.53
CA SER A 164 4.36 12.20 -18.09
C SER A 164 5.26 13.19 -17.39
N ASP A 165 4.77 14.39 -17.15
CA ASP A 165 5.52 15.48 -16.51
C ASP A 165 5.88 15.12 -15.05
N ALA A 166 4.90 14.63 -14.27
CA ALA A 166 5.14 14.17 -12.91
C ALA A 166 6.11 12.98 -12.86
N ARG A 167 5.96 12.02 -13.77
CA ARG A 167 6.86 10.87 -13.89
C ARG A 167 8.29 11.30 -14.15
N GLN A 168 8.48 12.25 -15.09
CA GLN A 168 9.80 12.77 -15.39
C GLN A 168 10.39 13.52 -14.21
N ALA A 169 9.64 14.42 -13.60
CA ALA A 169 10.08 15.18 -12.43
C ALA A 169 10.49 14.28 -11.25
N LEU A 170 9.72 13.22 -10.99
CA LEU A 170 10.04 12.24 -9.94
C LEU A 170 11.32 11.46 -10.25
N ARG A 171 11.52 11.05 -11.51
CA ARG A 171 12.76 10.41 -11.95
C ARG A 171 13.97 11.32 -11.85
N ASP A 172 13.82 12.60 -12.21
CA ASP A 172 14.88 13.60 -12.08
C ASP A 172 15.26 13.85 -10.61
N LEU A 173 14.30 13.65 -9.68
CA LEU A 173 14.55 13.64 -8.25
C LEU A 173 15.14 12.31 -7.72
N GLY A 174 15.40 11.34 -8.62
CA GLY A 174 16.02 10.06 -8.28
C GLY A 174 15.06 9.01 -7.71
N TYR A 175 13.75 9.16 -7.94
CA TYR A 175 12.78 8.14 -7.54
C TYR A 175 12.64 7.05 -8.58
N ASP A 176 12.44 5.83 -8.11
CA ASP A 176 11.84 4.78 -8.92
C ASP A 176 10.32 5.00 -9.00
N VAL A 177 9.77 4.97 -10.21
CA VAL A 177 8.35 5.26 -10.46
C VAL A 177 7.74 4.07 -11.20
N LEU A 178 6.73 3.43 -10.59
CA LEU A 178 6.05 2.30 -11.20
C LEU A 178 5.53 2.66 -12.60
N GLY A 179 5.63 1.72 -13.53
CA GLY A 179 5.13 1.88 -14.90
C GLY A 179 3.62 2.02 -14.94
N THR A 180 2.93 1.22 -14.11
CA THR A 180 1.49 1.25 -13.94
C THR A 180 1.05 2.52 -13.21
N THR A 181 -0.07 3.12 -13.67
CA THR A 181 -0.69 4.28 -13.03
C THR A 181 -2.13 3.93 -12.63
N VAL A 182 -2.57 4.41 -11.48
CA VAL A 182 -3.95 4.21 -11.00
C VAL A 182 -4.81 5.40 -11.44
N PRO A 183 -5.83 5.21 -12.26
CA PRO A 183 -6.69 6.29 -12.73
C PRO A 183 -7.59 6.81 -11.60
N ARG A 184 -8.06 8.04 -11.75
CA ARG A 184 -9.10 8.60 -10.89
C ARG A 184 -10.46 8.06 -11.34
N LEU A 185 -10.90 6.97 -10.73
CA LEU A 185 -12.19 6.35 -10.99
C LEU A 185 -13.13 6.53 -9.80
N GLU A 186 -14.41 6.64 -10.09
CA GLU A 186 -15.46 6.74 -9.07
C GLU A 186 -15.54 5.46 -8.23
N VAL A 187 -15.31 4.30 -8.84
CA VAL A 187 -15.28 3.01 -8.12
C VAL A 187 -14.27 2.99 -6.98
N TYR A 188 -13.12 3.66 -7.11
CA TYR A 188 -12.15 3.77 -6.02
C TYR A 188 -12.57 4.75 -4.94
N ALA A 189 -13.21 5.86 -5.34
CA ALA A 189 -13.67 6.88 -4.42
C ALA A 189 -14.89 6.44 -3.60
N GLN A 190 -15.73 5.58 -4.17
CA GLN A 190 -16.99 5.11 -3.57
C GLN A 190 -16.87 3.72 -2.92
N SER A 191 -15.70 3.08 -2.96
CA SER A 191 -15.55 1.71 -2.46
C SER A 191 -15.47 1.61 -0.93
N PHE A 192 -15.19 2.69 -0.21
CA PHE A 192 -15.08 2.66 1.25
C PHE A 192 -16.36 2.11 1.91
N GLY A 193 -16.20 1.14 2.79
CA GLY A 193 -17.31 0.48 3.48
C GLY A 193 -18.09 -0.52 2.62
N MET A 194 -17.67 -0.76 1.37
CA MET A 194 -18.31 -1.71 0.46
C MET A 194 -17.38 -2.89 0.16
N PRO A 195 -17.93 -4.07 -0.17
CA PRO A 195 -17.16 -5.17 -0.75
C PRO A 195 -16.41 -4.69 -2.01
N ILE A 196 -15.16 -5.10 -2.17
CA ILE A 196 -14.36 -4.66 -3.32
C ILE A 196 -14.90 -5.32 -4.60
N PRO A 197 -15.33 -4.53 -5.59
CA PRO A 197 -15.86 -5.08 -6.84
C PRO A 197 -14.72 -5.57 -7.75
N ASP A 198 -15.05 -6.48 -8.68
CA ASP A 198 -14.10 -6.89 -9.73
C ASP A 198 -13.77 -5.74 -10.70
N THR A 199 -14.71 -4.81 -10.90
CA THR A 199 -14.50 -3.63 -11.74
C THR A 199 -13.37 -2.75 -11.17
N GLY A 200 -12.36 -2.49 -11.99
CA GLY A 200 -11.18 -1.70 -11.58
C GLY A 200 -10.03 -2.52 -10.99
N SER A 201 -10.24 -3.82 -10.73
CA SER A 201 -9.20 -4.72 -10.18
C SER A 201 -8.03 -4.94 -11.15
N ASP A 202 -8.24 -4.86 -12.47
CA ASP A 202 -7.20 -5.10 -13.48
C ASP A 202 -5.99 -4.18 -13.33
N VAL A 203 -6.24 -2.91 -12.98
CA VAL A 203 -5.17 -1.93 -12.76
C VAL A 203 -4.35 -2.33 -11.52
N TRP A 204 -5.02 -2.70 -10.45
CA TRP A 204 -4.35 -3.12 -9.21
C TRP A 204 -3.63 -4.45 -9.37
N LEU A 205 -4.16 -5.36 -10.18
CA LEU A 205 -3.46 -6.59 -10.56
C LEU A 205 -2.18 -6.28 -11.33
N SER A 206 -2.19 -5.27 -12.21
CA SER A 206 -0.99 -4.81 -12.92
C SER A 206 0.03 -4.19 -11.96
N VAL A 207 -0.40 -3.38 -10.99
CA VAL A 207 0.46 -2.86 -9.92
C VAL A 207 1.06 -4.02 -9.09
N ALA A 208 0.25 -5.00 -8.69
CA ALA A 208 0.71 -6.15 -7.92
C ALA A 208 1.79 -6.95 -8.67
N ARG A 209 1.58 -7.23 -9.96
CA ARG A 209 2.57 -7.92 -10.81
C ARG A 209 3.88 -7.14 -10.92
N GLU A 210 3.80 -5.84 -11.08
CA GLU A 210 4.98 -4.98 -11.13
C GLU A 210 5.74 -5.01 -9.79
N LEU A 211 5.06 -4.95 -8.65
CA LEU A 211 5.66 -5.06 -7.32
C LEU A 211 6.33 -6.42 -7.10
N ILE A 212 5.69 -7.53 -7.51
CA ILE A 212 6.29 -8.87 -7.46
C ILE A 212 7.58 -8.92 -8.30
N SER A 213 7.55 -8.36 -9.51
CA SER A 213 8.71 -8.38 -10.42
C SER A 213 9.93 -7.62 -9.89
N ARG A 214 9.71 -6.71 -8.94
CA ARG A 214 10.76 -5.94 -8.26
C ARG A 214 11.41 -6.72 -7.11
N CYS A 215 10.74 -7.77 -6.59
CA CYS A 215 11.32 -8.60 -5.55
C CYS A 215 12.52 -9.40 -6.10
N ALA A 216 13.63 -9.46 -5.32
CA ALA A 216 14.74 -10.35 -5.67
C ALA A 216 14.25 -11.82 -5.57
N PRO A 217 14.68 -12.75 -6.47
CA PRO A 217 14.24 -14.13 -6.37
C PRO A 217 14.78 -14.80 -5.09
N PRO A 218 13.99 -15.69 -4.44
CA PRO A 218 12.67 -16.14 -4.86
C PRO A 218 11.54 -15.60 -3.98
N CYS A 219 10.78 -14.64 -4.47
CA CYS A 219 9.51 -14.32 -3.83
C CYS A 219 8.48 -15.39 -4.23
N GLN A 220 8.02 -16.22 -3.29
CA GLN A 220 7.04 -17.29 -3.55
C GLN A 220 5.61 -16.75 -3.55
N VAL A 221 5.37 -15.63 -4.22
CA VAL A 221 4.05 -15.01 -4.34
C VAL A 221 3.39 -15.45 -5.66
N ARG A 222 2.12 -15.85 -5.61
CA ARG A 222 1.35 -16.20 -6.81
C ARG A 222 0.98 -14.94 -7.58
N SER A 223 1.19 -14.97 -8.90
CA SER A 223 0.90 -13.85 -9.81
C SER A 223 -0.49 -13.94 -10.43
#